data_b27ebd3a36cc61c37597df7aa37204a4
#
_entry.id   b27ebd3a36cc61c37597df7aa37204a4
#
_cell.length_a   1.000
_cell.length_b   1.000
_cell.length_c   1.000
_cell.angle_alpha   90.00
_cell.angle_beta   90.00
_cell.angle_gamma   90.00
#
_symmetry.space_group_name_H-M   'P 1'
#
loop_
_entity.id
_entity.type
_entity.pdbx_description
1 polymer ?
#
loop_
_entity_poly.entity_id
_entity_poly.type
_entity_poly.pdbx_seq_one_letter_code
_entity_poly.pdbx_strand_id
1 'polypeptide(L)'
;MKSKKWIFVLCNFLASFFLVACQSGSNGSQSAVEAIKQKGKLVVATSPDYAPFEFQSLVDGKNQVVGADIDMAQAIADELGVKLEISSMSFDNVLTSLQTGKADLAVAGISATDERKEVFDFSIPYYENKISFLVRKADVEKYKDLTSLESANIAAQKGTVPESMVKEQLPKAQLTSLTKYG
;
A
#
# COMPACT_ATOMS: atom_id res chain seq x y z
N MET A 1 -53.55 -40.82 -44.54
CA MET A 1 -52.15 -41.21 -44.31
C MET A 1 -51.19 -40.21 -44.90
N LYS A 2 -51.09 -39.00 -44.42
CA LYS A 2 -50.11 -37.96 -44.87
C LYS A 2 -49.80 -36.95 -43.76
N SER A 3 -49.21 -37.39 -42.68
CA SER A 3 -48.76 -36.41 -41.61
C SER A 3 -47.56 -36.85 -40.81
N LYS A 4 -46.80 -37.86 -41.18
CA LYS A 4 -45.63 -38.35 -40.39
C LYS A 4 -44.27 -37.95 -40.97
N LYS A 5 -44.21 -37.24 -42.11
CA LYS A 5 -42.91 -36.84 -42.75
C LYS A 5 -42.47 -35.43 -42.45
N TRP A 6 -43.29 -34.58 -41.86
CA TRP A 6 -42.92 -33.18 -41.58
C TRP A 6 -42.33 -32.99 -40.18
N ILE A 7 -42.51 -33.90 -39.27
CA ILE A 7 -41.96 -33.79 -37.89
C ILE A 7 -40.46 -34.09 -37.85
N PHE A 8 -39.93 -34.90 -38.81
CA PHE A 8 -38.49 -35.21 -38.84
C PHE A 8 -37.61 -34.13 -39.44
N VAL A 9 -38.13 -33.19 -40.20
CA VAL A 9 -37.37 -32.07 -40.79
C VAL A 9 -37.25 -30.93 -39.82
N LEU A 10 -38.16 -30.76 -38.87
CA LEU A 10 -38.10 -29.69 -37.88
C LEU A 10 -37.13 -29.98 -36.73
N CYS A 11 -36.88 -31.27 -36.41
CA CYS A 11 -35.91 -31.62 -35.36
C CYS A 11 -34.43 -31.51 -35.76
N ASN A 12 -34.11 -31.53 -37.06
CA ASN A 12 -32.71 -31.37 -37.51
C ASN A 12 -32.24 -29.92 -37.64
N PHE A 13 -33.15 -28.93 -37.59
CA PHE A 13 -32.78 -27.52 -37.67
C PHE A 13 -32.56 -26.85 -36.30
N LEU A 14 -32.98 -27.50 -35.19
CA LEU A 14 -32.75 -27.02 -33.80
C LEU A 14 -31.48 -27.56 -33.16
N ALA A 15 -30.78 -28.54 -33.79
CA ALA A 15 -29.58 -29.14 -33.22
C ALA A 15 -28.26 -28.42 -33.64
N SER A 16 -28.34 -27.42 -34.53
CA SER A 16 -27.17 -26.73 -35.07
C SER A 16 -26.81 -25.39 -34.37
N PHE A 17 -27.53 -25.00 -33.29
CA PHE A 17 -27.35 -23.69 -32.66
C PHE A 17 -26.69 -23.74 -31.27
N PHE A 18 -26.17 -24.90 -30.83
CA PHE A 18 -25.58 -25.05 -29.49
C PHE A 18 -24.07 -25.33 -29.46
N LEU A 19 -23.31 -24.95 -30.50
CA LEU A 19 -21.85 -25.14 -30.53
C LEU A 19 -21.07 -23.82 -30.67
N VAL A 20 -21.57 -22.75 -30.11
CA VAL A 20 -20.75 -21.52 -29.97
C VAL A 20 -20.92 -20.97 -28.55
N ALA A 21 -20.38 -21.66 -27.56
CA ALA A 21 -20.17 -21.09 -26.24
C ALA A 21 -19.17 -21.96 -25.44
N CYS A 22 -17.96 -22.10 -25.91
CA CYS A 22 -16.79 -22.41 -25.09
C CYS A 22 -15.55 -21.91 -25.80
N GLN A 23 -15.55 -20.64 -26.15
CA GLN A 23 -14.30 -19.93 -26.26
C GLN A 23 -13.95 -19.53 -24.83
N SER A 24 -13.34 -20.50 -24.12
CA SER A 24 -12.60 -20.20 -22.90
C SER A 24 -11.53 -19.21 -23.30
N GLY A 25 -11.88 -17.92 -23.22
CA GLY A 25 -10.88 -16.88 -23.17
C GLY A 25 -9.94 -17.29 -22.05
N SER A 26 -8.71 -17.59 -22.39
CA SER A 26 -7.62 -17.60 -21.44
C SER A 26 -7.69 -16.25 -20.74
N ASN A 27 -8.27 -16.20 -19.55
CA ASN A 27 -8.03 -15.13 -18.61
C ASN A 27 -6.55 -15.23 -18.25
N GLY A 28 -5.70 -14.73 -19.14
CA GLY A 28 -4.37 -14.32 -18.78
C GLY A 28 -4.60 -13.29 -17.67
N SER A 29 -4.13 -13.55 -16.48
CA SER A 29 -4.22 -12.59 -15.39
C SER A 29 -3.61 -11.29 -15.91
N GLN A 30 -4.46 -10.28 -16.08
CA GLN A 30 -4.03 -8.96 -16.52
C GLN A 30 -2.95 -8.49 -15.56
N SER A 31 -1.81 -8.02 -16.06
CA SER A 31 -0.76 -7.51 -15.19
C SER A 31 -1.27 -6.28 -14.42
N ALA A 32 -0.80 -6.08 -13.20
CA ALA A 32 -1.16 -4.90 -12.39
C ALA A 32 -0.90 -3.59 -13.15
N VAL A 33 0.19 -3.54 -13.92
CA VAL A 33 0.54 -2.38 -14.76
C VAL A 33 -0.50 -2.13 -15.85
N GLU A 34 -0.98 -3.17 -16.54
CA GLU A 34 -2.03 -3.02 -17.54
C GLU A 34 -3.36 -2.54 -16.94
N ALA A 35 -3.71 -3.04 -15.76
CA ALA A 35 -4.90 -2.60 -15.03
C ALA A 35 -4.81 -1.12 -14.64
N ILE A 36 -3.64 -0.65 -14.16
CA ILE A 36 -3.37 0.76 -13.84
C ILE A 36 -3.48 1.63 -15.11
N LYS A 37 -2.87 1.20 -16.22
CA LYS A 37 -2.94 1.93 -17.50
C LYS A 37 -4.36 2.04 -18.03
N GLN A 38 -5.15 0.96 -17.97
CA GLN A 38 -6.56 0.98 -18.37
C GLN A 38 -7.41 1.88 -17.49
N LYS A 39 -7.15 1.91 -16.17
CA LYS A 39 -7.80 2.80 -15.22
C LYS A 39 -7.43 4.27 -15.43
N GLY A 40 -6.28 4.55 -16.07
CA GLY A 40 -5.78 5.89 -16.37
C GLY A 40 -5.25 6.65 -15.16
N LYS A 41 -5.05 5.98 -14.03
CA LYS A 41 -4.52 6.57 -12.81
C LYS A 41 -3.76 5.55 -11.95
N LEU A 42 -2.73 6.03 -11.26
CA LEU A 42 -2.00 5.32 -10.22
C LEU A 42 -2.47 5.86 -8.86
N VAL A 43 -3.11 5.04 -8.05
CA VAL A 43 -3.54 5.39 -6.69
C VAL A 43 -2.44 5.00 -5.72
N VAL A 44 -1.86 5.99 -5.05
CA VAL A 44 -0.75 5.81 -4.10
C VAL A 44 -1.21 6.13 -2.69
N ALA A 45 -1.16 5.11 -1.81
CA ALA A 45 -1.42 5.27 -0.38
C ALA A 45 -0.17 5.81 0.32
N THR A 46 -0.34 6.83 1.17
CA THR A 46 0.74 7.47 1.92
C THR A 46 0.26 8.04 3.25
N SER A 47 1.18 8.27 4.19
CA SER A 47 0.92 8.89 5.50
C SER A 47 1.70 10.21 5.59
N PRO A 48 1.06 11.38 5.27
CA PRO A 48 1.78 12.63 5.03
C PRO A 48 2.15 13.36 6.31
N ASP A 49 2.99 12.76 7.13
CA ASP A 49 3.50 13.27 8.40
C ASP A 49 5.01 12.97 8.61
N TYR A 50 5.73 12.59 7.53
CA TYR A 50 7.12 12.15 7.60
C TYR A 50 8.04 12.94 6.67
N ALA A 51 8.31 14.21 7.00
CA ALA A 51 9.26 15.04 6.24
C ALA A 51 10.70 14.47 6.34
N PRO A 52 11.49 14.49 5.25
CA PRO A 52 11.25 15.13 3.94
C PRO A 52 10.61 14.18 2.90
N PHE A 53 10.15 13.00 3.30
CA PHE A 53 9.66 11.97 2.38
C PHE A 53 8.22 12.24 1.92
N GLU A 54 7.27 12.35 2.85
CA GLU A 54 5.87 12.68 2.58
C GLU A 54 5.31 13.53 3.73
N PHE A 55 4.86 14.73 3.41
CA PHE A 55 4.33 15.66 4.39
C PHE A 55 3.37 16.68 3.78
N GLN A 56 2.57 17.30 4.62
CA GLN A 56 1.68 18.37 4.19
C GLN A 56 2.42 19.72 4.17
N SER A 57 2.26 20.47 3.09
CA SER A 57 2.83 21.82 2.95
C SER A 57 1.85 22.73 2.22
N LEU A 58 1.98 24.04 2.47
CA LEU A 58 1.26 25.06 1.70
C LEU A 58 2.06 25.37 0.43
N VAL A 59 1.50 24.98 -0.73
CA VAL A 59 2.04 25.31 -2.04
C VAL A 59 1.03 26.22 -2.73
N ASP A 60 1.41 27.42 -3.09
CA ASP A 60 0.53 28.45 -3.68
C ASP A 60 -0.75 28.68 -2.87
N GLY A 61 -0.63 28.68 -1.54
CA GLY A 61 -1.76 28.88 -0.61
C GLY A 61 -2.72 27.70 -0.48
N LYS A 62 -2.42 26.55 -1.10
CA LYS A 62 -3.21 25.31 -1.01
C LYS A 62 -2.44 24.25 -0.23
N ASN A 63 -3.16 23.52 0.63
CA ASN A 63 -2.57 22.40 1.34
C ASN A 63 -2.34 21.25 0.35
N GLN A 64 -1.09 20.81 0.20
CA GLN A 64 -0.69 19.71 -0.67
C GLN A 64 0.21 18.74 0.06
N VAL A 65 0.18 17.47 -0.36
CA VAL A 65 1.13 16.46 0.07
C VAL A 65 2.34 16.54 -0.86
N VAL A 66 3.52 16.72 -0.29
CA VAL A 66 4.78 16.91 -1.01
C VAL A 66 5.90 16.09 -0.37
N GLY A 67 7.03 15.98 -1.04
CA GLY A 67 8.24 15.33 -0.55
C GLY A 67 8.80 14.31 -1.52
N ALA A 68 9.94 13.71 -1.17
CA ALA A 68 10.68 12.81 -2.04
C ALA A 68 9.86 11.58 -2.48
N ASP A 69 9.02 11.04 -1.59
CA ASP A 69 8.14 9.91 -1.87
C ASP A 69 7.05 10.30 -2.88
N ILE A 70 6.56 11.54 -2.79
CA ILE A 70 5.55 12.05 -3.72
C ILE A 70 6.14 12.33 -5.10
N ASP A 71 7.34 12.89 -5.16
CA ASP A 71 8.08 13.11 -6.42
C ASP A 71 8.40 11.77 -7.11
N MET A 72 8.79 10.75 -6.34
CA MET A 72 9.00 9.40 -6.86
C MET A 72 7.70 8.78 -7.37
N ALA A 73 6.59 8.92 -6.64
CA ALA A 73 5.27 8.43 -7.06
C ALA A 73 4.82 9.14 -8.36
N GLN A 74 5.08 10.45 -8.51
CA GLN A 74 4.79 11.20 -9.72
C GLN A 74 5.62 10.68 -10.90
N ALA A 75 6.93 10.46 -10.71
CA ALA A 75 7.78 9.90 -11.77
C ALA A 75 7.32 8.51 -12.23
N ILE A 76 6.84 7.66 -11.32
CA ILE A 76 6.27 6.36 -11.68
C ILE A 76 4.97 6.54 -12.50
N ALA A 77 4.09 7.44 -12.09
CA ALA A 77 2.85 7.71 -12.82
C ALA A 77 3.13 8.26 -14.23
N ASP A 78 4.11 9.15 -14.37
CA ASP A 78 4.54 9.72 -15.65
C ASP A 78 5.10 8.64 -16.58
N GLU A 79 5.95 7.73 -16.07
CA GLU A 79 6.50 6.60 -16.83
C GLU A 79 5.40 5.63 -17.30
N LEU A 80 4.37 5.43 -16.48
CA LEU A 80 3.21 4.61 -16.84
C LEU A 80 2.26 5.32 -17.81
N GLY A 81 2.38 6.65 -17.99
CA GLY A 81 1.50 7.48 -18.80
C GLY A 81 0.11 7.66 -18.20
N VAL A 82 0.01 7.70 -16.85
CA VAL A 82 -1.25 7.82 -16.11
C VAL A 82 -1.22 9.01 -15.13
N LYS A 83 -2.38 9.37 -14.57
CA LYS A 83 -2.45 10.42 -13.54
C LYS A 83 -2.08 9.85 -12.17
N LEU A 84 -1.34 10.61 -11.37
CA LEU A 84 -1.14 10.31 -9.95
C LEU A 84 -2.37 10.72 -9.14
N GLU A 85 -2.82 9.82 -8.24
CA GLU A 85 -3.84 10.09 -7.23
C GLU A 85 -3.27 9.73 -5.85
N ILE A 86 -3.08 10.72 -4.98
CA ILE A 86 -2.59 10.50 -3.61
C ILE A 86 -3.76 10.20 -2.68
N SER A 87 -3.71 9.05 -2.00
CA SER A 87 -4.65 8.63 -0.97
C SER A 87 -3.99 8.74 0.40
N SER A 88 -4.24 9.87 1.08
CA SER A 88 -3.66 10.18 2.40
C SER A 88 -4.43 9.48 3.52
N MET A 89 -3.69 8.84 4.43
CA MET A 89 -4.27 8.15 5.59
C MET A 89 -3.24 8.06 6.73
N SER A 90 -3.61 7.47 7.87
CA SER A 90 -2.64 7.13 8.92
C SER A 90 -1.77 5.94 8.47
N PHE A 91 -0.54 5.87 8.97
CA PHE A 91 0.45 4.88 8.55
C PHE A 91 -0.05 3.43 8.72
N ASP A 92 -0.74 3.12 9.81
CA ASP A 92 -1.30 1.79 10.09
C ASP A 92 -2.36 1.34 9.07
N ASN A 93 -2.94 2.28 8.30
CA ASN A 93 -3.91 1.97 7.24
C ASN A 93 -3.29 1.88 5.84
N VAL A 94 -2.05 2.33 5.63
CA VAL A 94 -1.40 2.36 4.31
C VAL A 94 -1.29 0.94 3.73
N LEU A 95 -0.71 0.00 4.47
CA LEU A 95 -0.55 -1.39 4.01
C LEU A 95 -1.90 -2.09 3.85
N THR A 96 -2.87 -1.83 4.74
CA THR A 96 -4.23 -2.36 4.61
C THR A 96 -4.92 -1.86 3.34
N SER A 97 -4.69 -0.60 2.97
CA SER A 97 -5.22 -0.02 1.73
C SER A 97 -4.69 -0.74 0.49
N LEU A 98 -3.40 -1.08 0.46
CA LEU A 98 -2.78 -1.86 -0.61
C LEU A 98 -3.35 -3.28 -0.64
N GLN A 99 -3.39 -3.98 0.48
CA GLN A 99 -3.89 -5.35 0.60
C GLN A 99 -5.36 -5.49 0.14
N THR A 100 -6.17 -4.47 0.38
CA THR A 100 -7.59 -4.47 0.00
C THR A 100 -7.85 -3.93 -1.41
N GLY A 101 -6.80 -3.62 -2.18
CA GLY A 101 -6.90 -3.10 -3.55
C GLY A 101 -7.47 -1.68 -3.64
N LYS A 102 -7.50 -0.92 -2.54
CA LYS A 102 -7.89 0.50 -2.53
C LYS A 102 -6.80 1.42 -3.06
N ALA A 103 -5.55 0.97 -2.96
CA ALA A 103 -4.39 1.60 -3.56
C ALA A 103 -3.66 0.60 -4.45
N ASP A 104 -2.96 1.10 -5.46
CA ASP A 104 -2.13 0.30 -6.38
C ASP A 104 -0.69 0.21 -5.87
N LEU A 105 -0.24 1.22 -5.14
CA LEU A 105 1.11 1.35 -4.60
C LEU A 105 1.03 1.99 -3.21
N ALA A 106 1.94 1.60 -2.33
CA ALA A 106 2.14 2.22 -1.03
C ALA A 106 3.53 2.84 -0.98
N VAL A 107 3.61 4.14 -0.70
CA VAL A 107 4.87 4.89 -0.57
C VAL A 107 4.77 5.77 0.66
N ALA A 108 5.47 5.41 1.73
CA ALA A 108 5.41 6.08 3.02
C ALA A 108 6.61 5.69 3.91
N GLY A 109 7.83 5.74 3.39
CA GLY A 109 9.01 5.33 4.14
C GLY A 109 8.92 3.90 4.70
N ILE A 110 8.27 2.96 4.00
CA ILE A 110 7.92 1.65 4.52
C ILE A 110 9.14 0.73 4.55
N SER A 111 9.50 0.24 5.73
CA SER A 111 10.56 -0.76 5.88
C SER A 111 10.12 -2.11 5.32
N ALA A 112 10.97 -2.71 4.47
CA ALA A 112 10.77 -4.04 3.89
C ALA A 112 11.20 -5.14 4.88
N THR A 113 10.42 -5.36 5.94
CA THR A 113 10.67 -6.43 6.91
C THR A 113 10.32 -7.79 6.32
N ASP A 114 10.92 -8.88 6.86
CA ASP A 114 10.64 -10.22 6.36
C ASP A 114 9.16 -10.59 6.52
N GLU A 115 8.53 -10.22 7.63
CA GLU A 115 7.08 -10.39 7.85
C GLU A 115 6.25 -9.70 6.75
N ARG A 116 6.60 -8.46 6.37
CA ARG A 116 5.89 -7.73 5.32
C ARG A 116 6.12 -8.33 3.93
N LYS A 117 7.32 -8.85 3.66
CA LYS A 117 7.64 -9.54 2.39
C LYS A 117 6.86 -10.82 2.17
N GLU A 118 6.32 -11.44 3.23
CA GLU A 118 5.42 -12.60 3.09
C GLU A 118 4.07 -12.23 2.45
N VAL A 119 3.69 -10.95 2.49
CA VAL A 119 2.36 -10.46 2.07
C VAL A 119 2.44 -9.47 0.91
N PHE A 120 3.53 -8.73 0.79
CA PHE A 120 3.71 -7.65 -0.17
C PHE A 120 5.00 -7.80 -0.96
N ASP A 121 4.95 -7.41 -2.23
CA ASP A 121 6.14 -7.20 -3.04
C ASP A 121 6.73 -5.81 -2.76
N PHE A 122 8.05 -5.75 -2.70
CA PHE A 122 8.82 -4.52 -2.46
C PHE A 122 9.73 -4.21 -3.64
N SER A 123 9.95 -2.92 -3.88
CA SER A 123 11.03 -2.44 -4.75
C SER A 123 12.41 -2.71 -4.13
N ILE A 124 13.46 -2.39 -4.87
CA ILE A 124 14.78 -2.18 -4.25
C ILE A 124 14.70 -1.05 -3.22
N PRO A 125 15.49 -1.07 -2.13
CA PRO A 125 15.56 0.03 -1.19
C PRO A 125 16.01 1.32 -1.89
N TYR A 126 15.24 2.40 -1.69
CA TYR A 126 15.59 3.73 -2.21
C TYR A 126 16.20 4.63 -1.14
N TYR A 127 16.10 4.23 0.14
CA TYR A 127 16.71 4.93 1.27
C TYR A 127 17.06 3.94 2.40
N GLU A 128 18.13 4.22 3.12
CA GLU A 128 18.54 3.47 4.31
C GLU A 128 18.67 4.43 5.50
N ASN A 129 18.08 4.05 6.63
CA ASN A 129 18.18 4.80 7.87
C ASN A 129 18.45 3.88 9.08
N LYS A 130 18.69 4.52 10.22
CA LYS A 130 18.82 3.84 11.52
C LYS A 130 17.69 4.30 12.44
N ILE A 131 17.10 3.35 13.15
CA ILE A 131 16.13 3.65 14.21
C ILE A 131 16.92 4.17 15.42
N SER A 132 16.44 5.29 15.98
CA SER A 132 17.06 5.92 17.16
C SER A 132 15.95 6.41 18.09
N PHE A 133 16.26 6.48 19.38
CA PHE A 133 15.39 7.11 20.37
C PHE A 133 15.73 8.60 20.49
N LEU A 134 14.74 9.44 20.32
CA LEU A 134 14.85 10.86 20.61
C LEU A 134 14.54 11.11 22.09
N VAL A 135 15.44 11.72 22.80
CA VAL A 135 15.28 12.09 24.20
C VAL A 135 15.53 13.59 24.42
N ARG A 136 14.96 14.16 25.50
CA ARG A 136 15.27 15.54 25.85
C ARG A 136 16.76 15.68 26.20
N LYS A 137 17.35 16.80 25.84
CA LYS A 137 18.76 17.07 26.12
C LYS A 137 19.13 16.89 27.60
N ALA A 138 18.22 17.24 28.51
CA ALA A 138 18.41 17.06 29.96
C ALA A 138 18.41 15.58 30.41
N ASP A 139 17.84 14.69 29.60
CA ASP A 139 17.67 13.27 29.95
C ASP A 139 18.70 12.36 29.26
N VAL A 140 19.64 12.90 28.46
CA VAL A 140 20.65 12.11 27.73
C VAL A 140 21.47 11.22 28.68
N GLU A 141 21.86 11.76 29.85
CA GLU A 141 22.62 10.99 30.83
C GLU A 141 21.80 9.89 31.54
N LYS A 142 20.47 10.02 31.54
CA LYS A 142 19.54 9.04 32.08
C LYS A 142 19.27 7.89 31.12
N TYR A 143 19.20 8.19 29.82
CA TYR A 143 18.86 7.21 28.77
C TYR A 143 20.04 6.92 27.84
N LYS A 144 21.04 6.18 28.34
CA LYS A 144 22.29 5.90 27.62
C LYS A 144 22.21 4.65 26.73
N ASP A 145 21.35 3.73 27.04
CA ASP A 145 21.21 2.42 26.39
C ASP A 145 19.76 1.92 26.47
N LEU A 146 19.49 0.79 25.82
CA LEU A 146 18.17 0.17 25.83
C LEU A 146 17.70 -0.22 27.24
N THR A 147 18.59 -0.69 28.11
CA THR A 147 18.24 -1.10 29.47
C THR A 147 17.68 0.06 30.28
N SER A 148 18.25 1.26 30.10
CA SER A 148 17.79 2.48 30.78
C SER A 148 16.39 2.93 30.34
N LEU A 149 15.87 2.40 29.24
CA LEU A 149 14.53 2.68 28.71
C LEU A 149 13.46 1.68 29.19
N GLU A 150 13.81 0.58 29.90
CA GLU A 150 12.88 -0.50 30.27
C GLU A 150 11.61 -0.04 31.01
N SER A 151 11.65 1.07 31.73
CA SER A 151 10.49 1.64 32.46
C SER A 151 10.15 3.05 32.00
N ALA A 152 10.63 3.45 30.84
CA ALA A 152 10.37 4.78 30.29
C ALA A 152 8.96 4.87 29.66
N ASN A 153 8.45 6.12 29.57
CA ASN A 153 7.30 6.42 28.71
C ASN A 153 7.84 6.65 27.30
N ILE A 154 7.46 5.81 26.35
CA ILE A 154 7.93 5.84 24.97
C ILE A 154 6.72 6.05 24.06
N ALA A 155 6.85 6.96 23.11
CA ALA A 155 5.88 7.14 22.03
C ALA A 155 6.47 6.59 20.72
N ALA A 156 5.63 5.89 19.95
CA ALA A 156 5.94 5.44 18.60
C ALA A 156 4.71 5.52 17.72
N GLN A 157 4.90 5.67 16.41
CA GLN A 157 3.78 5.66 15.49
C GLN A 157 3.25 4.24 15.31
N LYS A 158 1.94 4.11 15.35
CA LYS A 158 1.22 2.84 15.24
C LYS A 158 1.49 2.15 13.89
N GLY A 159 1.76 0.83 13.93
CA GLY A 159 2.01 0.01 12.76
C GLY A 159 3.44 0.11 12.21
N THR A 160 4.34 0.88 12.85
CA THR A 160 5.74 1.04 12.42
C THR A 160 6.67 0.00 13.06
N VAL A 161 7.84 -0.20 12.45
CA VAL A 161 8.91 -1.03 13.02
C VAL A 161 9.36 -0.53 14.40
N PRO A 162 9.54 0.80 14.64
CA PRO A 162 9.81 1.32 15.98
C PRO A 162 8.77 0.91 17.04
N GLU A 163 7.48 0.90 16.70
CA GLU A 163 6.44 0.45 17.63
C GLU A 163 6.62 -1.04 18.00
N SER A 164 6.83 -1.91 17.00
CA SER A 164 7.07 -3.34 17.23
C SER A 164 8.33 -3.56 18.06
N MET A 165 9.42 -2.84 17.74
CA MET A 165 10.68 -2.93 18.49
C MET A 165 10.50 -2.58 19.98
N VAL A 166 9.73 -1.54 20.31
CA VAL A 166 9.44 -1.20 21.71
C VAL A 166 8.65 -2.30 22.40
N LYS A 167 7.63 -2.87 21.75
CA LYS A 167 6.82 -3.95 22.30
C LYS A 167 7.65 -5.21 22.60
N GLU A 168 8.58 -5.54 21.71
CA GLU A 168 9.39 -6.76 21.77
C GLU A 168 10.60 -6.61 22.73
N GLN A 169 11.32 -5.49 22.62
CA GLN A 169 12.60 -5.32 23.31
C GLN A 169 12.47 -4.58 24.65
N LEU A 170 11.37 -3.83 24.84
CA LEU A 170 11.12 -3.03 26.04
C LEU A 170 9.71 -3.30 26.61
N PRO A 171 9.38 -4.56 26.94
CA PRO A 171 8.01 -4.95 27.32
C PRO A 171 7.53 -4.31 28.64
N LYS A 172 8.43 -3.73 29.45
CA LYS A 172 8.10 -3.03 30.68
C LYS A 172 7.91 -1.51 30.47
N ALA A 173 8.29 -0.99 29.31
CA ALA A 173 8.10 0.41 28.97
C ALA A 173 6.61 0.74 28.79
N GLN A 174 6.24 1.97 29.11
CA GLN A 174 4.87 2.46 28.87
C GLN A 174 4.79 3.03 27.45
N LEU A 175 4.36 2.20 26.51
CA LEU A 175 4.24 2.59 25.11
C LEU A 175 2.94 3.37 24.86
N THR A 176 3.09 4.54 24.24
CA THR A 176 1.99 5.31 23.65
C THR A 176 2.05 5.19 22.14
N SER A 177 1.09 4.47 21.53
CA SER A 177 0.97 4.36 20.07
C SER A 177 0.26 5.59 19.51
N LEU A 178 0.92 6.32 18.64
CA LEU A 178 0.42 7.54 17.99
C LEU A 178 -0.06 7.24 16.57
N THR A 179 -1.17 7.83 16.16
CA THR A 179 -1.66 7.70 14.77
C THR A 179 -0.91 8.60 13.79
N LYS A 180 -0.26 9.65 14.29
CA LYS A 180 0.57 10.60 13.52
C LYS A 180 1.77 11.03 14.35
N TYR A 181 2.86 11.35 13.70
CA TYR A 181 3.88 12.25 14.26
C TYR A 181 3.28 13.66 14.30
N GLY A 182 3.49 14.40 15.38
CA GLY A 182 2.85 15.69 15.63
C GLY A 182 3.19 16.78 14.61
#